data_cc2b567d66e6ae51519bea924474ad11
#
_entry.id   cc2b567d66e6ae51519bea924474ad11
#
_cell.length_a   1.000
_cell.length_b   1.000
_cell.length_c   1.000
_cell.angle_alpha   90.00
_cell.angle_beta   90.00
_cell.angle_gamma   90.00
#
_symmetry.space_group_name_H-M   'P 1'
#
loop_
_entity.id
_entity.type
_entity.pdbx_description
1 polymer ?
#
loop_
_entity_poly.entity_id
_entity_poly.type
_entity_poly.pdbx_seq_one_letter_code
_entity_poly.pdbx_strand_id
1 'polypeptide(L)'
;MLQRIMRKLFIILFLFVCLSANAVEKKTNFSEEIFENAKASGKTIVVNSYEVWCGTCSKQTKILDQAEKEFKDIVFLSYEQSKNKNIAQKLGIKFWTTIVVYKGNDEVARVVGQTDKEIIYAAIQNGI
;
A
#
# COMPACT_ATOMS: atom_id res chain seq x y z
N MET A 1 -52.95 6.16 4.94
CA MET A 1 -52.43 4.81 4.68
C MET A 1 -51.25 4.85 3.70
N LEU A 2 -51.36 5.56 2.60
CA LEU A 2 -50.28 5.69 1.58
C LEU A 2 -49.01 6.39 2.13
N GLN A 3 -49.15 7.43 2.94
CA GLN A 3 -48.02 8.15 3.55
C GLN A 3 -47.19 7.32 4.53
N ARG A 4 -47.83 6.37 5.23
CA ARG A 4 -47.11 5.46 6.16
C ARG A 4 -46.33 4.39 5.41
N ILE A 5 -46.81 3.97 4.26
CA ILE A 5 -46.11 2.99 3.38
C ILE A 5 -44.93 3.66 2.69
N MET A 6 -45.11 4.87 2.16
CA MET A 6 -44.03 5.65 1.56
C MET A 6 -42.91 5.98 2.57
N ARG A 7 -43.26 6.33 3.79
CA ARG A 7 -42.28 6.62 4.86
C ARG A 7 -41.49 5.38 5.29
N LYS A 8 -42.12 4.20 5.28
CA LYS A 8 -41.42 2.92 5.54
C LYS A 8 -40.56 2.49 4.36
N LEU A 9 -40.97 2.72 3.13
CA LEU A 9 -40.18 2.48 1.94
C LEU A 9 -38.93 3.38 1.88
N PHE A 10 -39.08 4.65 2.27
CA PHE A 10 -37.97 5.60 2.31
C PHE A 10 -36.92 5.23 3.37
N ILE A 11 -37.37 4.70 4.52
CA ILE A 11 -36.47 4.25 5.60
C ILE A 11 -35.71 2.97 5.18
N ILE A 12 -36.35 2.08 4.45
CA ILE A 12 -35.70 0.84 3.95
C ILE A 12 -34.70 1.16 2.82
N LEU A 13 -35.01 2.15 2.00
CA LEU A 13 -34.10 2.58 0.94
C LEU A 13 -32.86 3.32 1.50
N PHE A 14 -32.98 3.99 2.64
CA PHE A 14 -31.88 4.72 3.28
C PHE A 14 -30.92 3.79 4.05
N LEU A 15 -31.35 2.58 4.42
CA LEU A 15 -30.53 1.59 5.13
C LEU A 15 -29.60 0.79 4.19
N PHE A 16 -29.79 0.89 2.87
CA PHE A 16 -28.99 0.16 1.88
C PHE A 16 -27.80 0.95 1.30
N VAL A 17 -27.61 2.20 1.70
CA VAL A 17 -26.59 3.09 1.12
C VAL A 17 -25.28 3.17 1.92
N CYS A 18 -25.17 2.48 3.06
CA CYS A 18 -23.99 2.61 3.93
C CYS A 18 -23.17 1.35 4.08
N LEU A 19 -22.85 0.66 2.98
CA LEU A 19 -21.80 -0.37 3.00
C LEU A 19 -20.96 -0.31 1.73
N SER A 20 -20.54 0.89 1.38
CA SER A 20 -19.32 1.04 0.61
C SER A 20 -18.17 0.97 1.62
N ALA A 21 -17.81 -0.23 2.05
CA ALA A 21 -16.48 -0.45 2.57
C ALA A 21 -15.55 -0.02 1.43
N ASN A 22 -14.92 1.15 1.58
CA ASN A 22 -13.85 1.59 0.71
C ASN A 22 -12.70 0.58 0.89
N ALA A 23 -12.77 -0.53 0.18
CA ALA A 23 -11.60 -1.34 -0.09
C ALA A 23 -10.66 -0.40 -0.83
N VAL A 24 -9.54 -0.03 -0.18
CA VAL A 24 -8.50 0.73 -0.84
C VAL A 24 -7.98 -0.16 -1.96
N GLU A 25 -8.39 0.12 -3.19
CA GLU A 25 -7.96 -0.63 -4.36
C GLU A 25 -6.50 -0.30 -4.61
N LYS A 26 -5.63 -1.18 -4.16
CA LYS A 26 -4.22 -1.04 -4.40
C LYS A 26 -3.90 -1.48 -5.83
N LYS A 27 -3.19 -0.63 -6.56
CA LYS A 27 -2.75 -0.91 -7.93
C LYS A 27 -1.26 -1.16 -7.95
N THR A 28 -0.84 -2.15 -8.72
CA THR A 28 0.57 -2.33 -9.05
C THR A 28 1.05 -1.14 -9.86
N ASN A 29 2.07 -0.46 -9.35
CA ASN A 29 2.73 0.65 -10.03
C ASN A 29 4.24 0.44 -10.16
N PHE A 30 4.75 -0.71 -9.74
CA PHE A 30 6.16 -1.04 -9.88
C PHE A 30 6.55 -1.09 -11.36
N SER A 31 7.58 -0.35 -11.70
CA SER A 31 8.22 -0.36 -13.01
C SER A 31 9.71 -0.59 -12.80
N GLU A 32 10.26 -1.55 -13.52
CA GLU A 32 11.69 -1.83 -13.54
C GLU A 32 12.51 -0.58 -13.88
N GLU A 33 12.06 0.15 -14.89
CA GLU A 33 12.72 1.40 -15.33
C GLU A 33 12.71 2.45 -14.21
N ILE A 34 11.58 2.69 -13.57
CA ILE A 34 11.48 3.67 -12.47
C ILE A 34 12.35 3.24 -11.30
N PHE A 35 12.33 1.95 -10.95
CA PHE A 35 13.12 1.40 -9.85
C PHE A 35 14.63 1.56 -10.11
N GLU A 36 15.12 1.14 -11.27
CA GLU A 36 16.54 1.23 -11.61
C GLU A 36 17.03 2.69 -11.76
N ASN A 37 16.22 3.56 -12.35
CA ASN A 37 16.53 4.98 -12.45
C ASN A 37 16.61 5.65 -11.07
N ALA A 38 15.71 5.32 -10.16
CA ALA A 38 15.73 5.84 -8.80
C ALA A 38 16.95 5.36 -8.02
N LYS A 39 17.34 4.09 -8.18
CA LYS A 39 18.57 3.53 -7.60
C LYS A 39 19.80 4.26 -8.11
N ALA A 40 19.92 4.41 -9.43
CA ALA A 40 21.05 5.10 -10.06
C ALA A 40 21.15 6.57 -9.64
N SER A 41 20.03 7.22 -9.36
CA SER A 41 19.96 8.61 -8.89
C SER A 41 20.17 8.77 -7.38
N GLY A 42 20.42 7.68 -6.64
CA GLY A 42 20.63 7.71 -5.19
C GLY A 42 19.38 8.06 -4.38
N LYS A 43 18.19 7.88 -4.95
CA LYS A 43 16.93 8.21 -4.27
C LYS A 43 16.57 7.19 -3.19
N THR A 44 15.74 7.63 -2.25
CA THR A 44 15.05 6.73 -1.33
C THR A 44 13.88 6.09 -2.05
N ILE A 45 13.77 4.76 -1.95
CA ILE A 45 12.73 3.98 -2.61
C ILE A 45 12.05 3.09 -1.57
N VAL A 46 10.72 3.12 -1.53
CA VAL A 46 9.91 2.25 -0.70
C VAL A 46 9.14 1.30 -1.61
N VAL A 47 9.38 0.01 -1.49
CA VAL A 47 8.69 -1.03 -2.24
C VAL A 47 7.79 -1.81 -1.31
N ASN A 48 6.53 -1.96 -1.67
CA ASN A 48 5.54 -2.70 -0.91
C ASN A 48 4.96 -3.86 -1.74
N SER A 49 5.00 -5.05 -1.17
CA SER A 49 4.38 -6.24 -1.71
C SER A 49 3.00 -6.47 -1.08
N TYR A 50 1.97 -6.68 -1.88
CA TYR A 50 0.60 -6.84 -1.39
C TYR A 50 -0.15 -7.97 -2.11
N GLU A 51 -1.32 -8.33 -1.55
CA GLU A 51 -2.39 -9.10 -2.19
C GLU A 51 -3.71 -8.36 -2.00
N VAL A 52 -4.60 -8.45 -2.98
CA VAL A 52 -5.88 -7.68 -2.97
C VAL A 52 -6.83 -8.08 -1.86
N TRP A 53 -6.76 -9.32 -1.39
CA TRP A 53 -7.59 -9.89 -0.32
C TRP A 53 -6.97 -9.75 1.09
N CYS A 54 -5.81 -9.15 1.21
CA CYS A 54 -5.00 -9.12 2.44
C CYS A 54 -5.36 -7.92 3.32
N GLY A 55 -5.97 -8.19 4.48
CA GLY A 55 -6.34 -7.14 5.45
C GLY A 55 -5.15 -6.41 6.06
N THR A 56 -4.05 -7.10 6.33
CA THR A 56 -2.79 -6.49 6.79
C THR A 56 -2.21 -5.56 5.74
N CYS A 57 -2.23 -5.96 4.47
CA CYS A 57 -1.80 -5.11 3.36
C CYS A 57 -2.62 -3.82 3.25
N SER A 58 -3.93 -3.90 3.48
CA SER A 58 -4.81 -2.73 3.50
C SER A 58 -4.42 -1.73 4.58
N LYS A 59 -4.07 -2.20 5.77
CA LYS A 59 -3.57 -1.34 6.85
C LYS A 59 -2.23 -0.70 6.49
N GLN A 60 -1.30 -1.47 5.95
CA GLN A 60 0.00 -0.97 5.48
C GLN A 60 -0.18 0.09 4.38
N THR A 61 -1.12 -0.13 3.45
CA THR A 61 -1.41 0.82 2.38
C THR A 61 -1.80 2.19 2.92
N LYS A 62 -2.68 2.24 3.92
CA LYS A 62 -3.11 3.50 4.54
C LYS A 62 -1.93 4.25 5.16
N ILE A 63 -1.02 3.54 5.81
CA ILE A 63 0.18 4.12 6.42
C ILE A 63 1.12 4.63 5.33
N LEU A 64 1.33 3.86 4.25
CA LEU A 64 2.20 4.25 3.15
C LEU A 64 1.63 5.42 2.34
N ASP A 65 0.31 5.47 2.13
CA ASP A 65 -0.35 6.60 1.47
C ASP A 65 -0.16 7.90 2.27
N GLN A 66 -0.23 7.82 3.60
CA GLN A 66 0.07 8.95 4.47
C GLN A 66 1.56 9.33 4.41
N ALA A 67 2.45 8.35 4.44
CA ALA A 67 3.89 8.57 4.33
C ALA A 67 4.26 9.26 3.01
N GLU A 68 3.62 8.89 1.90
CA GLU A 68 3.83 9.50 0.59
C GLU A 68 3.48 10.99 0.56
N LYS A 69 2.51 11.40 1.37
CA LYS A 69 2.14 12.81 1.52
C LYS A 69 3.11 13.58 2.42
N GLU A 70 3.66 12.94 3.42
CA GLU A 70 4.50 13.57 4.45
C GLU A 70 5.99 13.60 4.07
N PHE A 71 6.50 12.51 3.46
CA PHE A 71 7.88 12.41 3.01
C PHE A 71 8.02 12.86 1.56
N LYS A 72 8.87 13.85 1.32
CA LYS A 72 9.16 14.36 -0.03
C LYS A 72 10.36 13.63 -0.62
N ASP A 73 10.44 13.60 -1.95
CA ASP A 73 11.56 13.04 -2.73
C ASP A 73 11.79 11.54 -2.51
N ILE A 74 10.76 10.81 -2.13
CA ILE A 74 10.76 9.36 -2.00
C ILE A 74 9.93 8.74 -3.12
N VAL A 75 10.45 7.69 -3.73
CA VAL A 75 9.75 6.91 -4.75
C VAL A 75 9.02 5.76 -4.07
N PHE A 76 7.68 5.77 -4.10
CA PHE A 76 6.84 4.71 -3.56
C PHE A 76 6.34 3.80 -4.68
N LEU A 77 6.70 2.53 -4.59
CA LEU A 77 6.35 1.49 -5.56
C LEU A 77 5.62 0.35 -4.86
N SER A 78 4.65 -0.24 -5.55
CA SER A 78 3.90 -1.38 -5.05
C SER A 78 3.64 -2.39 -6.16
N TYR A 79 3.55 -3.67 -5.80
CA TYR A 79 3.21 -4.74 -6.72
C TYR A 79 2.42 -5.85 -6.02
N GLU A 80 1.56 -6.52 -6.80
CA GLU A 80 0.81 -7.69 -6.33
C GLU A 80 1.70 -8.92 -6.41
N GLN A 81 1.96 -9.54 -5.26
CA GLN A 81 2.94 -10.62 -5.11
C GLN A 81 2.65 -11.82 -6.02
N SER A 82 1.41 -12.29 -6.05
CA SER A 82 1.04 -13.49 -6.81
C SER A 82 1.11 -13.30 -8.33
N LYS A 83 0.91 -12.08 -8.80
CA LYS A 83 0.90 -11.74 -10.23
C LYS A 83 2.26 -11.32 -10.78
N ASN A 84 3.22 -10.99 -9.90
CA ASN A 84 4.51 -10.44 -10.28
C ASN A 84 5.65 -11.20 -9.60
N LYS A 85 5.73 -12.50 -9.81
CA LYS A 85 6.74 -13.37 -9.19
C LYS A 85 8.18 -13.01 -9.56
N ASN A 86 8.37 -12.47 -10.76
CA ASN A 86 9.68 -11.97 -11.21
C ASN A 86 10.19 -10.79 -10.36
N ILE A 87 9.31 -9.87 -9.98
CA ILE A 87 9.66 -8.76 -9.09
C ILE A 87 10.01 -9.30 -7.71
N ALA A 88 9.16 -10.18 -7.17
CA ALA A 88 9.39 -10.83 -5.88
C ALA A 88 10.76 -11.52 -5.81
N GLN A 89 11.11 -12.30 -6.84
CA GLN A 89 12.41 -12.98 -6.93
C GLN A 89 13.57 -11.99 -6.99
N LYS A 90 13.46 -10.97 -7.84
CA LYS A 90 14.50 -9.93 -7.98
C LYS A 90 14.80 -9.24 -6.66
N LEU A 91 13.77 -8.91 -5.89
CA LEU A 91 13.90 -8.19 -4.63
C LEU A 91 14.08 -9.11 -3.41
N GLY A 92 14.08 -10.44 -3.61
CA GLY A 92 14.17 -11.41 -2.52
C GLY A 92 12.98 -11.36 -1.57
N ILE A 93 11.80 -10.98 -2.06
CA ILE A 93 10.59 -10.87 -1.26
C ILE A 93 9.82 -12.20 -1.32
N LYS A 94 9.66 -12.85 -0.17
CA LYS A 94 8.98 -14.14 -0.05
C LYS A 94 7.51 -14.02 0.34
N PHE A 95 7.16 -12.95 1.04
CA PHE A 95 5.82 -12.75 1.60
C PHE A 95 5.22 -11.45 1.11
N TRP A 96 3.92 -11.45 0.77
CA TRP A 96 3.14 -10.21 0.75
C TRP A 96 3.16 -9.61 2.16
N THR A 97 2.79 -8.36 2.35
CA THR A 97 3.01 -7.61 3.59
C THR A 97 4.48 -7.21 3.85
N THR A 98 5.34 -7.33 2.87
CA THR A 98 6.73 -6.89 2.97
C THR A 98 6.87 -5.46 2.46
N ILE A 99 7.55 -4.64 3.26
CA ILE A 99 7.97 -3.29 2.88
C ILE A 99 9.49 -3.26 2.92
N VAL A 100 10.10 -2.91 1.79
CA VAL A 100 11.56 -2.78 1.66
C VAL A 100 11.91 -1.34 1.35
N VAL A 101 12.90 -0.81 2.03
CA VAL A 101 13.40 0.55 1.82
C VAL A 101 14.82 0.49 1.29
N TYR A 102 15.05 1.23 0.21
CA TYR A 102 16.37 1.38 -0.42
C TYR A 102 16.84 2.83 -0.32
N LYS A 103 18.14 3.00 -0.19
CA LYS A 103 18.83 4.27 -0.46
C LYS A 103 19.78 4.05 -1.61
N GLY A 104 19.42 4.56 -2.79
CA GLY A 104 20.16 4.19 -4.00
C GLY A 104 20.16 2.68 -4.20
N ASN A 105 21.34 2.09 -4.35
CA ASN A 105 21.51 0.64 -4.53
C ASN A 105 21.42 -0.18 -3.24
N ASP A 106 21.43 0.44 -2.08
CA ASP A 106 21.50 -0.24 -0.79
C ASP A 106 20.12 -0.47 -0.18
N GLU A 107 19.83 -1.72 0.20
CA GLU A 107 18.68 -2.01 1.05
C GLU A 107 19.01 -1.57 2.49
N VAL A 108 18.22 -0.63 3.03
CA VAL A 108 18.48 -0.05 4.35
C VAL A 108 17.48 -0.47 5.41
N ALA A 109 16.32 -0.98 5.01
CA ALA A 109 15.34 -1.55 5.93
C ALA A 109 14.42 -2.54 5.22
N ARG A 110 13.91 -3.51 5.99
CA ARG A 110 12.92 -4.48 5.54
C ARG A 110 12.02 -4.83 6.72
N VAL A 111 10.72 -4.67 6.56
CA VAL A 111 9.72 -5.06 7.55
C VAL A 111 8.66 -5.96 6.91
N VAL A 112 8.20 -6.96 7.67
CA VAL A 112 7.22 -7.95 7.21
C VAL A 112 6.06 -7.98 8.20
N GLY A 113 4.83 -7.86 7.71
CA GLY A 113 3.62 -7.96 8.51
C GLY A 113 3.37 -6.81 9.48
N GLN A 114 4.17 -5.75 9.45
CA GLN A 114 4.04 -4.61 10.35
C GLN A 114 2.84 -3.74 9.98
N THR A 115 2.05 -3.39 10.98
CA THR A 115 0.92 -2.45 10.87
C THR A 115 1.05 -1.29 11.84
N ASP A 116 2.18 -1.16 12.50
CA ASP A 116 2.51 -0.03 13.36
C ASP A 116 3.13 1.08 12.52
N LYS A 117 2.50 2.25 12.58
CA LYS A 117 2.95 3.44 11.83
C LYS A 117 4.36 3.86 12.19
N GLU A 118 4.70 3.84 13.48
CA GLU A 118 6.02 4.28 13.94
C GLU A 118 7.13 3.37 13.44
N ILE A 119 6.90 2.06 13.43
CA ILE A 119 7.86 1.09 12.90
C ILE A 119 8.06 1.28 11.39
N ILE A 120 6.98 1.45 10.64
CA ILE A 120 7.05 1.67 9.19
C ILE A 120 7.74 3.00 8.87
N TYR A 121 7.42 4.07 9.61
CA TYR A 121 8.06 5.37 9.42
C TYR A 121 9.55 5.34 9.78
N ALA A 122 9.93 4.64 10.85
CA ALA A 122 11.33 4.45 11.21
C ALA A 122 12.10 3.71 10.10
N ALA A 123 11.50 2.69 9.50
CA ALA A 123 12.07 1.99 8.34
C ALA A 123 12.30 2.94 7.15
N ILE A 124 11.32 3.79 6.84
CA ILE A 124 11.44 4.79 5.76
C ILE A 124 12.54 5.80 6.06
N GLN A 125 12.63 6.28 7.30
CA GLN A 125 13.63 7.24 7.74
C GLN A 125 15.06 6.71 7.61
N ASN A 126 15.27 5.40 7.69
CA ASN A 126 16.60 4.80 7.42
C ASN A 126 17.09 5.05 5.99
N GLY A 127 16.20 5.39 5.07
CA GLY A 127 16.54 5.71 3.68
C GLY A 127 16.76 7.20 3.40
N ILE A 128 16.60 8.05 4.39
CA ILE A 128 16.69 9.51 4.23
C ILE A 128 18.08 10.07 4.65
#